data_c331d8612a4643bfa109de43a3557ad6
#
_entry.id   c331d8612a4643bfa109de43a3557ad6
#
_cell.length_a   1.000
_cell.length_b   1.000
_cell.length_c   1.000
_cell.angle_alpha   90.00
_cell.angle_beta   90.00
_cell.angle_gamma   90.00
#
_symmetry.space_group_name_H-M   'P 1'
#
loop_
_entity.id
_entity.type
_entity.pdbx_description
1 polymer ?
#
loop_
_entity_poly.entity_id
_entity_poly.type
_entity_poly.pdbx_seq_one_letter_code
_entity_poly.pdbx_strand_id
1 'polypeptide(L)'
;MCIRDSEMSVGLLTPYFHSDMNSVDVIWVNNWSTPTKQFEGLDAWMKGGGKLLESLPATNSQQINAYQWVISENSASKVGDMFTATYSDCMLDEGYNLRQVYDLYMDFAKYAQSQGDTIGRKFIVPSSGYTGDADFVRLLSSSPISAAGVNQEIYWDKINGSEADVNLTGFSCSDPRTYMGVIMRMPK
;
A
#
# COMPACT_ATOMS: atom_id res chain seq x y z
N MET A 1 10.39 -19.40 -19.43
CA MET A 1 10.68 -17.95 -19.38
C MET A 1 10.75 -17.55 -17.91
N CYS A 2 11.94 -17.23 -17.41
CA CYS A 2 12.09 -16.88 -16.00
C CYS A 2 11.49 -15.48 -15.76
N ILE A 3 10.57 -15.38 -14.80
CA ILE A 3 10.04 -14.09 -14.29
C ILE A 3 11.18 -13.22 -13.68
N ARG A 4 12.43 -13.64 -13.80
CA ARG A 4 13.61 -13.00 -13.19
C ARG A 4 13.92 -11.59 -13.70
N ASP A 5 13.37 -11.18 -14.86
CA ASP A 5 13.70 -9.91 -15.52
C ASP A 5 12.49 -8.94 -15.60
N SER A 6 11.44 -9.14 -14.77
CA SER A 6 10.27 -8.26 -14.79
C SER A 6 10.52 -6.99 -13.94
N GLU A 7 9.98 -5.87 -14.40
CA GLU A 7 9.93 -4.58 -13.68
C GLU A 7 8.89 -4.61 -12.54
N MET A 8 8.81 -5.71 -11.81
CA MET A 8 7.84 -5.94 -10.76
C MET A 8 8.53 -6.05 -9.40
N SER A 9 8.03 -5.31 -8.41
CA SER A 9 8.32 -5.61 -7.01
C SER A 9 7.23 -6.51 -6.42
N VAL A 10 7.62 -7.35 -5.46
CA VAL A 10 6.72 -8.28 -4.78
C VAL A 10 6.88 -8.14 -3.28
N GLY A 11 5.76 -7.96 -2.59
CA GLY A 11 5.66 -8.04 -1.14
C GLY A 11 4.72 -9.15 -0.71
N LEU A 12 5.03 -9.79 0.41
CA LEU A 12 4.10 -10.65 1.14
C LEU A 12 3.72 -9.94 2.43
N LEU A 13 2.42 -9.91 2.73
CA LEU A 13 1.86 -9.28 3.91
C LEU A 13 1.10 -10.33 4.72
N THR A 14 1.32 -10.36 6.03
CA THR A 14 0.55 -11.16 6.99
C THR A 14 -0.23 -10.25 7.92
N PRO A 15 -1.51 -10.55 8.24
CA PRO A 15 -2.31 -9.76 9.17
C PRO A 15 -1.63 -9.68 10.54
N TYR A 16 -1.71 -8.51 11.20
CA TYR A 16 -1.16 -8.32 12.53
C TYR A 16 -2.16 -7.57 13.45
N PHE A 17 -2.40 -6.28 13.25
CA PHE A 17 -3.49 -5.55 13.90
C PHE A 17 -4.68 -5.50 12.94
N HIS A 18 -5.59 -6.45 13.09
CA HIS A 18 -6.69 -6.66 12.17
C HIS A 18 -7.94 -7.12 12.93
N SER A 19 -9.10 -6.60 12.58
CA SER A 19 -10.37 -6.95 13.26
C SER A 19 -10.81 -8.38 12.96
N ASP A 20 -10.43 -8.94 11.81
CA ASP A 20 -10.68 -10.33 11.43
C ASP A 20 -9.40 -11.01 10.92
N MET A 21 -8.68 -11.63 11.85
CA MET A 21 -7.43 -12.35 11.57
C MET A 21 -7.63 -13.61 10.71
N ASN A 22 -8.88 -14.07 10.53
CA ASN A 22 -9.20 -15.26 9.76
C ASN A 22 -9.64 -14.95 8.33
N SER A 23 -9.76 -13.67 7.96
CA SER A 23 -10.22 -13.27 6.63
C SER A 23 -9.24 -13.64 5.52
N VAL A 24 -7.96 -13.52 5.80
CA VAL A 24 -6.86 -13.92 4.89
C VAL A 24 -5.64 -14.34 5.70
N ASP A 25 -4.91 -15.35 5.22
CA ASP A 25 -3.65 -15.77 5.83
C ASP A 25 -2.48 -14.91 5.31
N VAL A 26 -2.53 -14.55 4.04
CA VAL A 26 -1.47 -13.80 3.36
C VAL A 26 -2.02 -12.98 2.20
N ILE A 27 -1.50 -11.78 2.03
CA ILE A 27 -1.73 -10.96 0.83
C ILE A 27 -0.45 -10.92 0.02
N TRP A 28 -0.54 -11.30 -1.23
CA TRP A 28 0.53 -11.19 -2.20
C TRP A 28 0.34 -9.91 -3.01
N VAL A 29 1.25 -8.96 -2.84
CA VAL A 29 1.20 -7.67 -3.53
C VAL A 29 2.23 -7.65 -4.66
N ASN A 30 1.76 -7.41 -5.88
CA ASN A 30 2.60 -7.17 -7.04
C ASN A 30 2.49 -5.71 -7.46
N ASN A 31 3.60 -4.99 -7.49
CA ASN A 31 3.66 -3.63 -8.00
C ASN A 31 4.42 -3.59 -9.31
N TRP A 32 3.82 -2.99 -10.32
CA TRP A 32 4.37 -2.85 -11.66
C TRP A 32 4.65 -1.37 -11.96
N SER A 33 5.68 -1.08 -12.75
CA SER A 33 6.03 0.29 -13.12
C SER A 33 4.98 0.96 -13.99
N THR A 34 4.27 0.18 -14.82
CA THR A 34 3.20 0.66 -15.70
C THR A 34 2.11 -0.39 -15.88
N PRO A 35 0.88 0.01 -16.25
CA PRO A 35 -0.17 -0.94 -16.63
C PRO A 35 0.25 -1.87 -17.78
N THR A 36 0.98 -1.36 -18.76
CA THR A 36 1.50 -2.18 -19.87
C THR A 36 2.35 -3.33 -19.35
N LYS A 37 3.29 -3.05 -18.45
CA LYS A 37 4.15 -4.07 -17.82
C LYS A 37 3.36 -5.07 -16.97
N GLN A 38 2.32 -4.61 -16.29
CA GLN A 38 1.41 -5.50 -15.58
C GLN A 38 0.75 -6.51 -16.53
N PHE A 39 0.16 -6.05 -17.62
CA PHE A 39 -0.54 -6.94 -18.56
C PHE A 39 0.41 -7.84 -19.37
N GLU A 40 1.62 -7.38 -19.70
CA GLU A 40 2.69 -8.25 -20.22
C GLU A 40 3.04 -9.37 -19.23
N GLY A 41 3.14 -9.05 -17.94
CA GLY A 41 3.38 -10.02 -16.88
C GLY A 41 2.22 -11.01 -16.70
N LEU A 42 0.98 -10.54 -16.78
CA LEU A 42 -0.21 -11.40 -16.73
C LEU A 42 -0.28 -12.34 -17.94
N ASP A 43 0.04 -11.88 -19.15
CA ASP A 43 0.12 -12.75 -20.34
C ASP A 43 1.15 -13.87 -20.16
N ALA A 44 2.33 -13.54 -19.59
CA ALA A 44 3.34 -14.54 -19.27
C ALA A 44 2.88 -15.52 -18.17
N TRP A 45 2.14 -15.02 -17.16
CA TRP A 45 1.57 -15.83 -16.09
C TRP A 45 0.53 -16.82 -16.63
N MET A 46 -0.38 -16.38 -17.49
CA MET A 46 -1.41 -17.23 -18.10
C MET A 46 -0.82 -18.37 -18.92
N LYS A 47 0.38 -18.18 -19.48
CA LYS A 47 1.08 -19.21 -20.27
C LYS A 47 1.78 -20.28 -19.43
N GLY A 48 2.06 -20.03 -18.14
CA GLY A 48 2.84 -20.99 -17.34
C GLY A 48 2.69 -20.92 -15.82
N GLY A 49 1.96 -19.93 -15.30
CA GLY A 49 1.84 -19.70 -13.86
C GLY A 49 0.88 -20.65 -13.14
N GLY A 50 -0.14 -21.19 -13.83
CA GLY A 50 -1.15 -22.05 -13.22
C GLY A 50 -0.57 -23.27 -12.51
N LYS A 51 0.39 -23.97 -13.16
CA LYS A 51 1.08 -25.11 -12.56
C LYS A 51 1.90 -24.75 -11.32
N LEU A 52 2.41 -23.53 -11.28
CA LEU A 52 3.13 -23.04 -10.11
C LEU A 52 2.16 -22.77 -8.95
N LEU A 53 1.01 -22.15 -9.24
CA LEU A 53 -0.03 -21.89 -8.24
C LEU A 53 -0.57 -23.18 -7.62
N GLU A 54 -0.79 -24.22 -8.44
CA GLU A 54 -1.22 -25.54 -7.97
C GLU A 54 -0.22 -26.21 -7.01
N SER A 55 1.06 -25.83 -7.08
CA SER A 55 2.11 -26.35 -6.18
C SER A 55 2.18 -25.63 -4.84
N LEU A 56 1.51 -24.49 -4.68
CA LEU A 56 1.50 -23.73 -3.42
C LEU A 56 0.43 -24.27 -2.47
N PRO A 57 0.72 -24.35 -1.16
CA PRO A 57 -0.27 -24.74 -0.15
C PRO A 57 -1.21 -23.57 0.18
N ALA A 58 -1.79 -22.93 -0.84
CA ALA A 58 -2.61 -21.76 -0.71
C ALA A 58 -3.77 -21.76 -1.70
N THR A 59 -4.92 -21.27 -1.28
CA THR A 59 -6.07 -21.03 -2.14
C THR A 59 -6.18 -19.55 -2.45
N ASN A 60 -6.30 -19.21 -3.72
CA ASN A 60 -6.51 -17.84 -4.15
C ASN A 60 -7.99 -17.45 -3.94
N SER A 61 -8.27 -16.63 -2.94
CA SER A 61 -9.64 -16.25 -2.56
C SER A 61 -10.13 -14.97 -3.23
N GLN A 62 -9.21 -14.03 -3.49
CA GLN A 62 -9.54 -12.74 -4.10
C GLN A 62 -8.36 -12.18 -4.89
N GLN A 63 -8.66 -11.51 -5.98
CA GLN A 63 -7.68 -10.75 -6.77
C GLN A 63 -8.23 -9.35 -7.03
N ILE A 64 -7.46 -8.34 -6.64
CA ILE A 64 -7.82 -6.94 -6.84
C ILE A 64 -6.78 -6.31 -7.75
N ASN A 65 -7.24 -5.71 -8.84
CA ASN A 65 -6.43 -4.81 -9.65
C ASN A 65 -6.67 -3.37 -9.20
N ALA A 66 -5.59 -2.63 -8.99
CA ALA A 66 -5.66 -1.26 -8.50
C ALA A 66 -4.57 -0.39 -9.12
N TYR A 67 -4.83 0.89 -9.21
CA TYR A 67 -3.85 1.91 -9.55
C TYR A 67 -3.33 2.56 -8.26
N GLN A 68 -2.04 2.85 -8.17
CA GLN A 68 -1.50 3.52 -6.99
C GLN A 68 -0.97 4.92 -7.32
N TRP A 69 -1.30 5.87 -6.46
CA TRP A 69 -0.76 7.22 -6.48
C TRP A 69 0.20 7.36 -5.30
N VAL A 70 1.49 7.48 -5.63
CA VAL A 70 2.54 7.58 -4.62
C VAL A 70 2.62 9.01 -4.12
N ILE A 71 2.57 9.18 -2.80
CA ILE A 71 2.70 10.45 -2.08
C ILE A 71 4.09 10.56 -1.46
N SER A 72 4.53 9.51 -0.76
CA SER A 72 5.89 9.37 -0.24
C SER A 72 6.27 7.89 -0.20
N GLU A 73 7.56 7.59 -0.34
CA GLU A 73 8.09 6.23 -0.21
C GLU A 73 8.65 6.01 1.20
N ASN A 74 8.59 4.77 1.67
CA ASN A 74 9.30 4.35 2.87
C ASN A 74 10.75 3.93 2.51
N SER A 75 11.54 3.57 3.53
CA SER A 75 12.95 3.19 3.33
C SER A 75 13.18 1.72 2.92
N ALA A 76 12.14 0.91 2.78
CA ALA A 76 12.27 -0.47 2.32
C ALA A 76 12.70 -0.49 0.84
N SER A 77 13.89 -1.01 0.55
CA SER A 77 14.50 -0.87 -0.78
C SER A 77 15.18 -2.13 -1.30
N LYS A 78 15.22 -3.21 -0.53
CA LYS A 78 15.87 -4.46 -0.93
C LYS A 78 15.10 -5.68 -0.48
N VAL A 79 15.38 -6.81 -1.13
CA VAL A 79 14.81 -8.11 -0.77
C VAL A 79 15.18 -8.46 0.68
N GLY A 80 14.19 -8.89 1.44
CA GLY A 80 14.29 -9.20 2.86
C GLY A 80 13.99 -8.03 3.80
N ASP A 81 13.88 -6.78 3.31
CA ASP A 81 13.45 -5.67 4.15
C ASP A 81 12.03 -5.93 4.65
N MET A 82 11.85 -5.74 5.96
CA MET A 82 10.55 -5.85 6.62
C MET A 82 9.94 -4.47 6.82
N PHE A 83 8.62 -4.41 6.73
CA PHE A 83 7.87 -3.17 6.87
C PHE A 83 6.50 -3.40 7.49
N THR A 84 5.90 -2.35 8.03
CA THR A 84 4.47 -2.32 8.34
C THR A 84 3.69 -1.75 7.16
N ALA A 85 2.49 -2.25 6.92
CA ALA A 85 1.55 -1.70 5.94
C ALA A 85 0.17 -1.59 6.58
N THR A 86 -0.33 -0.36 6.76
CA THR A 86 -1.68 -0.11 7.27
C THR A 86 -2.57 0.41 6.16
N TYR A 87 -3.60 -0.36 5.84
CA TYR A 87 -4.63 0.01 4.87
C TYR A 87 -5.86 0.54 5.60
N SER A 88 -6.46 1.60 5.07
CA SER A 88 -7.73 2.15 5.56
C SER A 88 -8.62 2.46 4.37
N ASP A 89 -9.91 2.13 4.48
CA ASP A 89 -10.90 2.43 3.46
C ASP A 89 -11.30 3.89 3.60
N CYS A 90 -11.26 4.66 2.51
CA CYS A 90 -11.47 6.10 2.54
C CYS A 90 -12.57 6.52 1.57
N MET A 91 -13.39 7.47 2.03
CA MET A 91 -14.45 8.11 1.27
C MET A 91 -14.10 9.58 1.07
N LEU A 92 -14.39 10.10 -0.11
CA LEU A 92 -14.28 11.53 -0.40
C LEU A 92 -15.45 12.28 0.22
N ASP A 93 -15.17 13.43 0.80
CA ASP A 93 -16.21 14.34 1.27
C ASP A 93 -16.90 15.03 0.09
N GLU A 94 -18.15 15.48 0.30
CA GLU A 94 -18.91 16.19 -0.72
C GLU A 94 -18.15 17.42 -1.24
N GLY A 95 -18.06 17.54 -2.57
CA GLY A 95 -17.38 18.63 -3.24
C GLY A 95 -15.89 18.43 -3.47
N TYR A 96 -15.31 17.33 -2.98
CA TYR A 96 -13.90 16.98 -3.24
C TYR A 96 -13.78 15.90 -4.30
N ASN A 97 -12.67 15.91 -4.99
CA ASN A 97 -12.26 14.81 -5.88
C ASN A 97 -10.89 14.27 -5.47
N LEU A 98 -10.57 13.08 -5.96
CA LEU A 98 -9.34 12.38 -5.56
C LEU A 98 -8.07 13.19 -5.84
N ARG A 99 -8.04 13.99 -6.92
CA ARG A 99 -6.87 14.82 -7.25
C ARG A 99 -6.65 15.92 -6.22
N GLN A 100 -7.71 16.61 -5.82
CA GLN A 100 -7.64 17.65 -4.79
C GLN A 100 -7.13 17.08 -3.46
N VAL A 101 -7.69 15.94 -3.03
CA VAL A 101 -7.27 15.26 -1.79
C VAL A 101 -5.81 14.78 -1.89
N TYR A 102 -5.40 14.26 -3.05
CA TYR A 102 -4.01 13.88 -3.30
C TYR A 102 -3.05 15.07 -3.15
N ASP A 103 -3.38 16.22 -3.74
CA ASP A 103 -2.54 17.41 -3.67
C ASP A 103 -2.43 17.94 -2.23
N LEU A 104 -3.53 17.97 -1.46
CA LEU A 104 -3.52 18.31 -0.02
C LEU A 104 -2.66 17.33 0.77
N TYR A 105 -2.75 16.04 0.46
CA TYR A 105 -1.97 15.02 1.16
C TYR A 105 -0.48 15.08 0.80
N MET A 106 -0.13 15.49 -0.41
CA MET A 106 1.25 15.76 -0.81
C MET A 106 1.86 16.90 0.02
N ASP A 107 1.12 17.98 0.26
CA ASP A 107 1.60 19.11 1.07
C ASP A 107 1.72 18.72 2.54
N PHE A 108 0.76 17.97 3.08
CA PHE A 108 0.87 17.37 4.41
C PHE A 108 2.10 16.47 4.52
N ALA A 109 2.35 15.59 3.54
CA ALA A 109 3.48 14.67 3.58
C ALA A 109 4.83 15.41 3.56
N LYS A 110 4.95 16.48 2.79
CA LYS A 110 6.15 17.34 2.79
C LYS A 110 6.39 17.97 4.18
N TYR A 111 5.34 18.47 4.81
CA TYR A 111 5.44 19.00 6.16
C TYR A 111 5.86 17.91 7.16
N ALA A 112 5.19 16.76 7.14
CA ALA A 112 5.51 15.64 8.02
C ALA A 112 6.98 15.21 7.87
N GLN A 113 7.47 15.09 6.64
CA GLN A 113 8.88 14.76 6.37
C GLN A 113 9.84 15.82 6.94
N SER A 114 9.47 17.11 6.91
CA SER A 114 10.26 18.18 7.54
C SER A 114 10.36 18.04 9.06
N GLN A 115 9.42 17.34 9.69
CA GLN A 115 9.43 17.00 11.11
C GLN A 115 10.18 15.71 11.44
N GLY A 116 10.70 15.01 10.43
CA GLY A 116 11.45 13.75 10.55
C GLY A 116 10.62 12.49 10.30
N ASP A 117 9.37 12.62 9.86
CA ASP A 117 8.53 11.48 9.48
C ASP A 117 9.10 10.76 8.24
N THR A 118 9.08 9.43 8.27
CA THR A 118 9.60 8.56 7.21
C THR A 118 8.53 7.61 6.64
N ILE A 119 7.26 7.89 6.92
CA ILE A 119 6.14 7.05 6.44
C ILE A 119 6.06 7.10 4.91
N GLY A 120 6.02 5.94 4.28
CA GLY A 120 5.55 5.79 2.90
C GLY A 120 4.03 5.91 2.86
N ARG A 121 3.51 6.74 1.94
CA ARG A 121 2.08 7.04 1.79
C ARG A 121 1.66 6.84 0.35
N LYS A 122 0.56 6.12 0.17
CA LYS A 122 0.00 5.87 -1.17
C LYS A 122 -1.53 5.87 -1.11
N PHE A 123 -2.16 6.30 -2.19
CA PHE A 123 -3.55 6.00 -2.46
C PHE A 123 -3.61 4.82 -3.42
N ILE A 124 -4.38 3.82 -3.04
CA ILE A 124 -4.68 2.65 -3.86
C ILE A 124 -6.10 2.84 -4.39
N VAL A 125 -6.22 2.97 -5.69
CA VAL A 125 -7.51 3.18 -6.37
C VAL A 125 -7.93 1.87 -7.03
N PRO A 126 -8.90 1.15 -6.47
CA PRO A 126 -9.36 -0.11 -7.05
C PRO A 126 -9.94 0.10 -8.45
N SER A 127 -9.61 -0.79 -9.39
CA SER A 127 -10.15 -0.76 -10.75
C SER A 127 -10.99 -1.98 -11.08
N SER A 128 -10.65 -3.16 -10.54
CA SER A 128 -11.43 -4.39 -10.72
C SER A 128 -11.15 -5.40 -9.61
N GLY A 129 -12.12 -6.27 -9.34
CA GLY A 129 -12.03 -7.30 -8.30
C GLY A 129 -12.25 -6.80 -6.88
N TYR A 130 -12.54 -5.53 -6.69
CA TYR A 130 -12.89 -4.91 -5.41
C TYR A 130 -14.42 -4.82 -5.26
N THR A 131 -14.93 -5.21 -4.11
CA THR A 131 -16.36 -5.24 -3.80
C THR A 131 -16.78 -4.29 -2.68
N GLY A 132 -15.83 -3.54 -2.12
CA GLY A 132 -16.11 -2.51 -1.11
C GLY A 132 -16.59 -1.20 -1.73
N ASP A 133 -17.00 -0.27 -0.87
CA ASP A 133 -17.58 1.02 -1.26
C ASP A 133 -16.56 2.18 -1.20
N ALA A 134 -15.30 1.92 -0.80
CA ALA A 134 -14.29 2.98 -0.67
C ALA A 134 -13.95 3.62 -2.02
N ASP A 135 -13.88 4.95 -2.06
CA ASP A 135 -13.41 5.71 -3.22
C ASP A 135 -11.92 5.44 -3.48
N PHE A 136 -11.16 5.25 -2.40
CA PHE A 136 -9.77 4.82 -2.44
C PHE A 136 -9.37 4.16 -1.12
N VAL A 137 -8.26 3.42 -1.14
CA VAL A 137 -7.66 2.86 0.07
C VAL A 137 -6.35 3.60 0.36
N ARG A 138 -6.24 4.17 1.56
CA ARG A 138 -5.00 4.79 2.02
C ARG A 138 -4.06 3.73 2.55
N LEU A 139 -2.83 3.71 2.03
CA LEU A 139 -1.73 2.89 2.54
C LEU A 139 -0.73 3.77 3.28
N LEU A 140 -0.44 3.42 4.52
CA LEU A 140 0.69 3.93 5.30
C LEU A 140 1.69 2.80 5.54
N SER A 141 2.97 3.03 5.30
CA SER A 141 3.99 1.99 5.46
C SER A 141 5.25 2.54 6.11
N SER A 142 5.88 1.75 6.98
CA SER A 142 7.12 2.13 7.67
C SER A 142 8.14 0.99 7.61
N SER A 143 9.39 1.31 7.33
CA SER A 143 10.52 0.37 7.34
C SER A 143 11.75 1.03 8.00
N PRO A 144 12.49 0.31 8.87
CA PRO A 144 12.13 -1.00 9.42
C PRO A 144 10.83 -0.95 10.25
N ILE A 145 10.33 -2.10 10.72
CA ILE A 145 9.08 -2.15 11.51
C ILE A 145 9.11 -1.19 12.70
N SER A 146 10.25 -1.04 13.38
CA SER A 146 10.42 -0.12 14.51
C SER A 146 10.20 1.35 14.14
N ALA A 147 10.38 1.74 12.87
CA ALA A 147 10.12 3.10 12.42
C ALA A 147 8.63 3.48 12.55
N ALA A 148 7.72 2.50 12.59
CA ALA A 148 6.30 2.78 12.81
C ALA A 148 6.05 3.44 14.17
N GLY A 149 6.73 2.98 15.23
CA GLY A 149 6.64 3.61 16.55
C GLY A 149 7.21 5.03 16.57
N VAL A 150 8.41 5.21 15.99
CA VAL A 150 9.04 6.53 15.88
C VAL A 150 8.17 7.52 15.13
N ASN A 151 7.58 7.10 14.01
CA ASN A 151 6.68 7.93 13.22
C ASN A 151 5.39 8.28 13.98
N GLN A 152 4.87 7.37 14.81
CA GLN A 152 3.74 7.65 15.70
C GLN A 152 4.08 8.72 16.74
N GLU A 153 5.24 8.62 17.38
CA GLU A 153 5.72 9.65 18.34
C GLU A 153 5.86 11.00 17.64
N ILE A 154 6.48 11.06 16.44
CA ILE A 154 6.60 12.29 15.66
C ILE A 154 5.22 12.87 15.32
N TYR A 155 4.25 12.03 14.93
CA TYR A 155 2.90 12.50 14.62
C TYR A 155 2.27 13.19 15.84
N TRP A 156 2.23 12.51 16.97
CA TRP A 156 1.58 13.04 18.18
C TRP A 156 2.29 14.24 18.78
N ASP A 157 3.63 14.28 18.73
CA ASP A 157 4.42 15.33 19.37
C ASP A 157 4.55 16.59 18.49
N LYS A 158 4.52 16.46 17.16
CA LYS A 158 4.91 17.55 16.26
C LYS A 158 3.93 17.85 15.13
N ILE A 159 3.12 16.89 14.73
CA ILE A 159 2.28 17.02 13.53
C ILE A 159 0.81 17.22 13.91
N ASN A 160 0.30 16.41 14.82
CA ASN A 160 -1.09 16.43 15.25
C ASN A 160 -1.52 17.83 15.68
N GLY A 161 -2.59 18.35 15.06
CA GLY A 161 -3.11 19.70 15.31
C GLY A 161 -2.29 20.83 14.69
N SER A 162 -1.24 20.56 13.93
CA SER A 162 -0.53 21.57 13.14
C SER A 162 -1.43 22.10 12.01
N GLU A 163 -1.06 23.26 11.44
CA GLU A 163 -1.78 23.82 10.30
C GLU A 163 -1.85 22.82 9.12
N ALA A 164 -0.78 22.07 8.87
CA ALA A 164 -0.74 21.07 7.82
C ALA A 164 -1.71 19.91 8.10
N ASP A 165 -1.83 19.49 9.36
CA ASP A 165 -2.76 18.43 9.76
C ASP A 165 -4.22 18.89 9.67
N VAL A 166 -4.51 20.10 10.14
CA VAL A 166 -5.85 20.70 10.09
C VAL A 166 -6.31 20.96 8.64
N ASN A 167 -5.38 21.31 7.75
CA ASN A 167 -5.67 21.55 6.33
C ASN A 167 -5.80 20.24 5.52
N LEU A 168 -5.44 19.08 6.07
CA LEU A 168 -5.65 17.79 5.43
C LEU A 168 -7.11 17.36 5.55
N THR A 169 -7.93 17.84 4.64
CA THR A 169 -9.39 17.68 4.62
C THR A 169 -9.87 17.04 3.33
N GLY A 170 -11.18 16.85 3.19
CA GLY A 170 -11.83 16.39 1.96
C GLY A 170 -11.97 14.87 1.86
N PHE A 171 -11.65 14.15 2.92
CA PHE A 171 -11.87 12.70 3.00
C PHE A 171 -11.93 12.23 4.45
N SER A 172 -12.54 11.07 4.64
CA SER A 172 -12.53 10.34 5.90
C SER A 172 -12.11 8.89 5.66
N CYS A 173 -11.41 8.29 6.61
CA CYS A 173 -10.97 6.90 6.52
C CYS A 173 -11.43 6.09 7.72
N SER A 174 -11.78 4.84 7.47
CA SER A 174 -12.24 3.87 8.47
C SER A 174 -11.49 2.55 8.34
N ASP A 175 -11.75 1.65 9.27
CA ASP A 175 -11.29 0.26 9.30
C ASP A 175 -9.78 0.10 9.01
N PRO A 176 -8.90 0.67 9.86
CA PRO A 176 -7.47 0.52 9.69
C PRO A 176 -7.04 -0.93 9.97
N ARG A 177 -6.38 -1.54 8.99
CA ARG A 177 -5.87 -2.92 9.05
C ARG A 177 -4.36 -2.91 8.85
N THR A 178 -3.61 -3.38 9.84
CA THR A 178 -2.14 -3.40 9.78
C THR A 178 -1.62 -4.80 9.50
N TYR A 179 -0.71 -4.86 8.57
CA TYR A 179 0.00 -6.06 8.15
C TYR A 179 1.50 -5.89 8.38
N MET A 180 2.17 -7.01 8.68
CA MET A 180 3.62 -7.10 8.60
C MET A 180 4.01 -7.61 7.22
N GLY A 181 4.87 -6.86 6.55
CA GLY A 181 5.29 -7.16 5.20
C GLY A 181 6.77 -7.49 5.09
N VAL A 182 7.11 -8.25 4.04
CA VAL A 182 8.48 -8.49 3.63
C VAL A 182 8.62 -8.31 2.13
N ILE A 183 9.68 -7.66 1.68
CA ILE A 183 9.98 -7.54 0.26
C ILE A 183 10.57 -8.87 -0.22
N MET A 184 9.85 -9.54 -1.12
CA MET A 184 10.27 -10.80 -1.73
C MET A 184 11.05 -10.59 -3.01
N ARG A 185 10.82 -9.47 -3.68
CA ARG A 185 11.44 -9.13 -4.95
C ARG A 185 11.47 -7.63 -5.18
N MET A 186 12.54 -7.17 -5.81
CA MET A 186 12.66 -5.83 -6.37
C MET A 186 12.86 -5.89 -7.89
N PRO A 187 12.45 -4.86 -8.64
CA PRO A 187 12.78 -4.73 -10.06
C PRO A 187 14.31 -4.75 -10.23
N LYS A 188 14.74 -5.24 -11.36
CA LYS A 188 16.13 -5.13 -11.77
C LYS A 188 16.34 -3.86 -12.58
#